data_0afcf60b43a77a7575acebb25c8638d8
#
_entry.id   0afcf60b43a77a7575acebb25c8638d8
#
_cell.length_a   1.000
_cell.length_b   1.000
_cell.length_c   1.000
_cell.angle_alpha   90.00
_cell.angle_beta   90.00
_cell.angle_gamma   90.00
#
_symmetry.space_group_name_H-M   'P 1'
#
loop_
_entity.id
_entity.type
_entity.pdbx_description
1 polymer ?
#
loop_
_entity_poly.entity_id
_entity_poly.type
_entity_poly.pdbx_seq_one_letter_code
_entity_poly.pdbx_strand_id
1 'polypeptide(L)'
;PTGGDLYARLDDGARVFLLPAYLESTFDRGTFDLRDKAVLKIDRTAVDGLQVIAGATPVTFAKRDEKWRLTAPLDVRADYGAVESVLGRVTTAQMKAIVAQEATDLAQYGLQAPAITVHLDAGSARSTLLIGAASPEGPLYAKDASRPMVFTVDATLADDLRKTPADFRPRDLFEFRSFTAQRVEVTRDGATTVLEKKKGDGEQAVETWMQTQPAAEVGEAKIIDLLSTASNLRAASFVDALPAGATPVLAVKAVFDGGAREESVTFYRAGEDTYAVRAGDPGAAKLTAGDLDSTLKNLDALKP
;
A
#
# COMPACT_ATOMS: atom_id res chain seq x y z
N PRO A 1 -2.00 -6.25 54.54
CA PRO A 1 -0.82 -5.96 53.71
C PRO A 1 -0.95 -4.57 53.14
N THR A 2 0.01 -3.74 53.44
CA THR A 2 0.18 -2.44 52.83
C THR A 2 1.00 -2.66 51.57
N GLY A 3 0.36 -2.69 50.39
CA GLY A 3 1.13 -2.78 49.13
C GLY A 3 0.56 -3.72 48.08
N GLY A 4 -0.67 -4.21 48.24
CA GLY A 4 -1.31 -5.03 47.21
C GLY A 4 -0.87 -6.49 47.14
N ASP A 5 -0.18 -7.01 48.18
CA ASP A 5 0.15 -8.43 48.24
C ASP A 5 -1.09 -9.30 48.50
N LEU A 6 -1.06 -10.54 48.05
CA LEU A 6 -2.15 -11.51 48.12
C LEU A 6 -1.92 -12.48 49.30
N TYR A 7 -2.97 -12.83 50.01
CA TYR A 7 -2.94 -13.97 50.92
C TYR A 7 -3.27 -15.24 50.16
N ALA A 8 -2.41 -16.24 50.23
CA ALA A 8 -2.62 -17.55 49.64
C ALA A 8 -2.58 -18.66 50.67
N ARG A 9 -3.34 -19.69 50.46
CA ARG A 9 -3.36 -20.91 51.28
C ARG A 9 -3.37 -22.14 50.38
N LEU A 10 -2.56 -23.13 50.73
CA LEU A 10 -2.52 -24.38 49.98
C LEU A 10 -3.62 -25.30 50.55
N ASP A 11 -4.63 -25.61 49.76
CA ASP A 11 -5.80 -26.45 50.11
C ASP A 11 -6.36 -26.10 51.50
N ASP A 12 -6.57 -27.10 52.35
CA ASP A 12 -7.04 -26.93 53.72
C ASP A 12 -5.93 -26.72 54.75
N GLY A 13 -4.71 -26.43 54.27
CA GLY A 13 -3.53 -26.16 55.12
C GLY A 13 -3.77 -24.97 56.06
N ALA A 14 -3.33 -25.06 57.33
CA ALA A 14 -3.45 -23.97 58.28
C ALA A 14 -2.54 -22.79 58.04
N ARG A 15 -1.54 -22.93 57.15
CA ARG A 15 -0.58 -21.86 56.82
C ARG A 15 -1.11 -20.92 55.76
N VAL A 16 -1.01 -19.63 56.03
CA VAL A 16 -1.29 -18.56 55.08
C VAL A 16 0.06 -17.97 54.66
N PHE A 17 0.23 -17.80 53.34
CA PHE A 17 1.38 -17.22 52.72
C PHE A 17 1.06 -15.83 52.18
N LEU A 18 2.03 -14.94 52.16
CA LEU A 18 1.95 -13.66 51.49
C LEU A 18 2.65 -13.80 50.13
N LEU A 19 1.93 -13.52 49.04
CA LEU A 19 2.43 -13.60 47.68
C LEU A 19 2.43 -12.20 47.03
N PRO A 20 3.43 -11.87 46.21
CA PRO A 20 3.42 -10.63 45.46
C PRO A 20 2.18 -10.52 44.58
N ALA A 21 1.56 -9.31 44.51
CA ALA A 21 0.31 -9.06 43.80
C ALA A 21 0.37 -9.41 42.30
N TYR A 22 1.55 -9.29 41.63
CA TYR A 22 1.69 -9.64 40.24
C TYR A 22 1.37 -11.11 39.92
N LEU A 23 1.43 -11.99 40.89
CA LEU A 23 1.09 -13.41 40.71
C LEU A 23 -0.40 -13.61 40.43
N GLU A 24 -1.28 -12.74 40.95
CA GLU A 24 -2.72 -12.80 40.65
C GLU A 24 -2.93 -12.68 39.13
N SER A 25 -2.44 -11.61 38.53
CA SER A 25 -2.58 -11.37 37.07
C SER A 25 -1.87 -12.43 36.23
N THR A 26 -0.91 -13.17 36.81
CA THR A 26 -0.22 -14.26 36.13
C THR A 26 -1.03 -15.55 36.09
N PHE A 27 -1.73 -15.87 37.24
CA PHE A 27 -2.42 -17.13 37.39
C PHE A 27 -3.93 -17.05 37.26
N ASP A 28 -4.54 -15.88 37.55
CA ASP A 28 -5.97 -15.65 37.34
C ASP A 28 -6.22 -15.39 35.80
N ARG A 29 -6.15 -16.48 35.06
CA ARG A 29 -6.35 -16.48 33.60
C ARG A 29 -7.58 -17.31 33.27
N GLY A 30 -8.51 -16.67 32.57
CA GLY A 30 -9.64 -17.35 31.96
C GLY A 30 -9.23 -18.23 30.77
N THR A 31 -10.08 -19.14 30.36
CA THR A 31 -9.86 -19.99 29.20
C THR A 31 -9.66 -19.17 27.90
N PHE A 32 -10.26 -17.99 27.80
CA PHE A 32 -10.07 -17.07 26.69
C PHE A 32 -8.66 -16.49 26.68
N ASP A 33 -8.06 -16.22 27.86
CA ASP A 33 -6.71 -15.64 27.95
C ASP A 33 -5.62 -16.60 27.48
N LEU A 34 -5.86 -17.90 27.67
CA LEU A 34 -4.96 -18.98 27.29
C LEU A 34 -5.18 -19.47 25.85
N ARG A 35 -6.20 -18.96 25.16
CA ARG A 35 -6.53 -19.35 23.79
C ARG A 35 -5.68 -18.59 22.77
N ASP A 36 -5.38 -19.24 21.65
CA ASP A 36 -4.91 -18.55 20.44
C ASP A 36 -6.01 -17.59 19.96
N LYS A 37 -5.73 -16.29 20.03
CA LYS A 37 -6.67 -15.21 19.70
C LYS A 37 -6.61 -14.79 18.23
N ALA A 38 -5.78 -15.45 17.40
CA ALA A 38 -5.66 -15.12 15.98
C ALA A 38 -7.02 -15.23 15.26
N VAL A 39 -7.40 -14.16 14.59
CA VAL A 39 -8.64 -14.07 13.80
C VAL A 39 -8.60 -15.01 12.61
N LEU A 40 -7.49 -15.02 11.88
CA LEU A 40 -7.19 -15.94 10.78
C LEU A 40 -5.89 -16.68 11.06
N LYS A 41 -5.80 -17.93 10.60
CA LYS A 41 -4.57 -18.73 10.63
C LYS A 41 -4.02 -18.84 9.23
N ILE A 42 -3.18 -17.91 8.85
CA ILE A 42 -2.54 -17.87 7.54
C ILE A 42 -1.09 -17.37 7.70
N ASP A 43 -0.18 -17.95 6.93
CA ASP A 43 1.16 -17.43 6.81
C ASP A 43 1.13 -16.18 5.91
N ARG A 44 1.36 -15.01 6.50
CA ARG A 44 1.36 -13.74 5.79
C ARG A 44 2.35 -13.72 4.63
N THR A 45 3.49 -14.38 4.75
CA THR A 45 4.53 -14.38 3.71
C THR A 45 4.14 -15.16 2.47
N ALA A 46 3.22 -16.12 2.63
CA ALA A 46 2.69 -16.92 1.54
C ALA A 46 1.51 -16.25 0.82
N VAL A 47 1.00 -15.12 1.34
CA VAL A 47 -0.16 -14.43 0.73
C VAL A 47 0.25 -13.77 -0.57
N ASP A 48 -0.41 -14.17 -1.66
CA ASP A 48 -0.22 -13.69 -3.03
C ASP A 48 -1.46 -12.99 -3.61
N GLY A 49 -2.62 -13.06 -2.91
CA GLY A 49 -3.86 -12.39 -3.26
C GLY A 49 -4.59 -11.82 -2.05
N LEU A 50 -5.19 -10.64 -2.22
CA LEU A 50 -6.04 -9.96 -1.24
C LEU A 50 -7.25 -9.37 -1.94
N GLN A 51 -8.45 -9.67 -1.43
CA GLN A 51 -9.67 -9.01 -1.87
C GLN A 51 -10.43 -8.48 -0.65
N VAL A 52 -10.82 -7.23 -0.73
CA VAL A 52 -11.66 -6.56 0.28
C VAL A 52 -12.97 -6.13 -0.37
N ILE A 53 -14.08 -6.60 0.19
CA ILE A 53 -15.45 -6.25 -0.20
C ILE A 53 -16.06 -5.47 0.97
N ALA A 54 -16.02 -4.16 0.91
CA ALA A 54 -16.52 -3.25 1.96
C ALA A 54 -17.60 -2.29 1.42
N GLY A 55 -18.19 -2.62 0.30
CA GLY A 55 -19.20 -1.84 -0.43
C GLY A 55 -19.58 -2.52 -1.73
N ALA A 56 -20.12 -1.76 -2.70
CA ALA A 56 -20.58 -2.30 -3.97
C ALA A 56 -19.44 -2.80 -4.87
N THR A 57 -18.25 -2.20 -4.76
CA THR A 57 -17.11 -2.49 -5.64
C THR A 57 -15.99 -3.16 -4.83
N PRO A 58 -15.68 -4.44 -5.10
CA PRO A 58 -14.54 -5.10 -4.50
C PRO A 58 -13.22 -4.46 -4.92
N VAL A 59 -12.27 -4.39 -3.96
CA VAL A 59 -10.89 -3.99 -4.21
C VAL A 59 -10.04 -5.25 -4.16
N THR A 60 -9.39 -5.59 -5.28
CA THR A 60 -8.66 -6.86 -5.41
C THR A 60 -7.21 -6.62 -5.80
N PHE A 61 -6.33 -7.31 -5.14
CA PHE A 61 -4.88 -7.26 -5.36
C PHE A 61 -4.33 -8.65 -5.64
N ALA A 62 -3.29 -8.69 -6.48
CA ALA A 62 -2.50 -9.91 -6.69
C ALA A 62 -1.01 -9.55 -6.76
N LYS A 63 -0.16 -10.43 -6.26
CA LYS A 63 1.29 -10.34 -6.48
C LYS A 63 1.64 -10.86 -7.87
N ARG A 64 2.44 -10.10 -8.60
CA ARG A 64 3.11 -10.51 -9.85
C ARG A 64 4.56 -10.09 -9.74
N ASP A 65 5.48 -11.01 -9.90
CA ASP A 65 6.92 -10.78 -9.77
C ASP A 65 7.27 -10.04 -8.46
N GLU A 66 6.75 -10.56 -7.34
CA GLU A 66 6.89 -10.01 -5.97
C GLU A 66 6.33 -8.59 -5.77
N LYS A 67 5.61 -8.03 -6.75
CA LYS A 67 4.99 -6.71 -6.67
C LYS A 67 3.48 -6.80 -6.60
N TRP A 68 2.89 -6.02 -5.72
CA TRP A 68 1.44 -5.89 -5.65
C TRP A 68 0.89 -5.10 -6.84
N ARG A 69 -0.18 -5.63 -7.42
CA ARG A 69 -1.02 -4.92 -8.39
C ARG A 69 -2.45 -4.86 -7.87
N LEU A 70 -3.08 -3.71 -8.03
CA LEU A 70 -4.53 -3.56 -7.93
C LEU A 70 -5.10 -4.10 -9.24
N THR A 71 -5.89 -5.19 -9.17
CA THR A 71 -6.43 -5.89 -10.35
C THR A 71 -7.91 -5.62 -10.59
N ALA A 72 -8.62 -5.14 -9.57
CA ALA A 72 -9.99 -4.63 -9.66
C ALA A 72 -10.21 -3.54 -8.62
N PRO A 73 -10.99 -2.49 -8.95
CA PRO A 73 -11.71 -2.22 -10.20
C PRO A 73 -10.83 -1.72 -11.35
N LEU A 74 -9.56 -1.44 -11.10
CA LEU A 74 -8.58 -0.94 -12.07
C LEU A 74 -7.38 -1.89 -12.09
N ASP A 75 -6.78 -2.12 -13.27
CA ASP A 75 -5.50 -2.86 -13.33
C ASP A 75 -4.34 -1.86 -13.36
N VAL A 76 -3.78 -1.56 -12.18
CA VAL A 76 -2.69 -0.60 -12.00
C VAL A 76 -1.67 -1.11 -10.98
N ARG A 77 -0.51 -0.47 -10.93
CA ARG A 77 0.44 -0.67 -9.82
C ARG A 77 -0.25 -0.39 -8.50
N ALA A 78 0.05 -1.16 -7.49
CA ALA A 78 -0.38 -0.88 -6.13
C ALA A 78 0.77 -0.32 -5.28
N ASP A 79 0.44 0.57 -4.36
CA ASP A 79 1.37 1.01 -3.32
C ASP A 79 1.64 -0.16 -2.37
N TYR A 80 2.89 -0.62 -2.36
CA TYR A 80 3.31 -1.77 -1.58
C TYR A 80 3.01 -1.57 -0.08
N GLY A 81 3.34 -0.39 0.45
CA GLY A 81 3.14 -0.08 1.86
C GLY A 81 1.67 -0.06 2.25
N ALA A 82 0.81 0.50 1.39
CA ALA A 82 -0.64 0.55 1.64
C ALA A 82 -1.27 -0.84 1.66
N VAL A 83 -0.91 -1.72 0.71
CA VAL A 83 -1.42 -3.11 0.67
C VAL A 83 -0.90 -3.93 1.84
N GLU A 84 0.42 -3.87 2.11
CA GLU A 84 1.03 -4.59 3.23
C GLU A 84 0.53 -4.10 4.59
N SER A 85 0.15 -2.83 4.71
CA SER A 85 -0.49 -2.30 5.92
C SER A 85 -1.84 -2.99 6.18
N VAL A 86 -2.70 -3.08 5.16
CA VAL A 86 -4.00 -3.77 5.27
C VAL A 86 -3.80 -5.26 5.56
N LEU A 87 -2.93 -5.92 4.81
CA LEU A 87 -2.59 -7.33 5.02
C LEU A 87 -2.10 -7.57 6.44
N GLY A 88 -1.20 -6.72 6.94
CA GLY A 88 -0.69 -6.79 8.31
C GLY A 88 -1.80 -6.64 9.35
N ARG A 89 -2.69 -5.67 9.18
CA ARG A 89 -3.84 -5.45 10.08
C ARG A 89 -4.75 -6.67 10.16
N VAL A 90 -5.05 -7.31 9.03
CA VAL A 90 -5.90 -8.51 8.99
C VAL A 90 -5.20 -9.72 9.61
N THR A 91 -3.95 -9.97 9.25
CA THR A 91 -3.22 -11.17 9.71
C THR A 91 -2.78 -11.11 11.17
N THR A 92 -2.65 -9.92 11.75
CA THR A 92 -2.32 -9.73 13.17
C THR A 92 -3.54 -9.43 14.06
N ALA A 93 -4.74 -9.32 13.44
CA ALA A 93 -5.97 -9.07 14.19
C ALA A 93 -6.22 -10.17 15.22
N GLN A 94 -6.69 -9.76 16.40
CA GLN A 94 -7.01 -10.66 17.50
C GLN A 94 -8.49 -10.57 17.87
N MET A 95 -9.04 -11.73 18.25
CA MET A 95 -10.36 -11.79 18.87
C MET A 95 -10.35 -11.03 20.19
N LYS A 96 -11.37 -10.22 20.44
CA LYS A 96 -11.60 -9.55 21.72
C LYS A 96 -12.40 -10.42 22.70
N ALA A 97 -13.42 -11.12 22.17
CA ALA A 97 -14.24 -12.06 22.92
C ALA A 97 -14.82 -13.11 21.98
N ILE A 98 -15.13 -14.29 22.50
CA ILE A 98 -15.93 -15.29 21.78
C ILE A 98 -17.39 -15.08 22.18
N VAL A 99 -18.24 -14.85 21.19
CA VAL A 99 -19.69 -14.60 21.39
C VAL A 99 -20.48 -15.90 21.32
N ALA A 100 -20.13 -16.78 20.38
CA ALA A 100 -20.73 -18.12 20.25
C ALA A 100 -19.66 -19.10 19.77
N GLN A 101 -19.60 -20.27 20.39
CA GLN A 101 -18.68 -21.35 19.95
C GLN A 101 -19.19 -22.00 18.66
N GLU A 102 -20.50 -22.12 18.54
CA GLU A 102 -21.19 -22.61 17.34
C GLU A 102 -22.40 -21.70 17.11
N ALA A 103 -22.41 -20.97 16.01
CA ALA A 103 -23.51 -20.08 15.65
C ALA A 103 -24.31 -20.70 14.50
N THR A 104 -25.58 -21.01 14.75
CA THR A 104 -26.52 -21.52 13.77
C THR A 104 -27.24 -20.40 13.03
N ASP A 105 -27.46 -19.26 13.70
CA ASP A 105 -28.07 -18.06 13.11
C ASP A 105 -27.01 -16.94 13.03
N LEU A 106 -26.59 -16.62 11.82
CA LEU A 106 -25.62 -15.56 11.54
C LEU A 106 -26.28 -14.19 11.32
N ALA A 107 -27.61 -14.13 11.15
CA ALA A 107 -28.32 -12.88 10.86
C ALA A 107 -28.23 -11.90 12.02
N GLN A 108 -28.38 -12.39 13.26
CA GLN A 108 -28.30 -11.58 14.48
C GLN A 108 -26.97 -10.86 14.67
N TYR A 109 -25.88 -11.37 14.04
CA TYR A 109 -24.54 -10.77 14.07
C TYR A 109 -24.24 -9.93 12.81
N GLY A 110 -25.20 -9.84 11.87
CA GLY A 110 -24.95 -9.23 10.57
C GLY A 110 -23.97 -10.01 9.69
N LEU A 111 -23.73 -11.29 9.98
CA LEU A 111 -22.75 -12.14 9.28
C LEU A 111 -23.37 -12.99 8.17
N GLN A 112 -24.71 -13.01 8.04
CA GLN A 112 -25.38 -13.60 6.87
C GLN A 112 -25.22 -12.71 5.63
N ALA A 113 -25.18 -11.38 5.82
CA ALA A 113 -24.81 -10.39 4.82
C ALA A 113 -23.75 -9.45 5.43
N PRO A 114 -22.48 -9.86 5.47
CA PRO A 114 -21.44 -9.14 6.19
C PRO A 114 -21.20 -7.75 5.58
N ALA A 115 -20.96 -6.77 6.45
CA ALA A 115 -20.60 -5.42 6.03
C ALA A 115 -19.25 -5.36 5.32
N ILE A 116 -18.32 -6.26 5.71
CA ILE A 116 -17.02 -6.41 5.07
C ILE A 116 -16.69 -7.90 4.95
N THR A 117 -16.19 -8.28 3.78
CA THR A 117 -15.58 -9.59 3.54
C THR A 117 -14.14 -9.42 3.09
N VAL A 118 -13.21 -10.13 3.70
CA VAL A 118 -11.81 -10.16 3.29
C VAL A 118 -11.46 -11.58 2.87
N HIS A 119 -10.93 -11.72 1.66
CA HIS A 119 -10.32 -12.95 1.18
C HIS A 119 -8.80 -12.78 1.10
N LEU A 120 -8.07 -13.72 1.66
CA LEU A 120 -6.63 -13.84 1.53
C LEU A 120 -6.32 -15.14 0.79
N ASP A 121 -5.62 -15.04 -0.34
CA ASP A 121 -5.16 -16.17 -1.14
C ASP A 121 -3.67 -16.44 -0.84
N ALA A 122 -3.32 -17.70 -0.68
CA ALA A 122 -1.96 -18.18 -0.52
C ALA A 122 -1.80 -19.45 -1.38
N GLY A 123 -1.35 -19.28 -2.61
CA GLY A 123 -1.38 -20.34 -3.62
C GLY A 123 -2.80 -20.83 -3.90
N SER A 124 -3.08 -22.10 -3.61
CA SER A 124 -4.42 -22.69 -3.77
C SER A 124 -5.33 -22.53 -2.55
N ALA A 125 -4.82 -22.07 -1.42
CA ALA A 125 -5.59 -21.91 -0.19
C ALA A 125 -6.22 -20.52 -0.14
N ARG A 126 -7.48 -20.44 0.37
CA ARG A 126 -8.18 -19.18 0.62
C ARG A 126 -8.67 -19.12 2.05
N SER A 127 -8.32 -18.07 2.76
CA SER A 127 -8.88 -17.72 4.06
C SER A 127 -9.87 -16.57 3.92
N THR A 128 -10.99 -16.66 4.64
CA THR A 128 -12.06 -15.64 4.54
C THR A 128 -12.46 -15.14 5.91
N LEU A 129 -12.35 -13.83 6.11
CA LEU A 129 -12.86 -13.12 7.28
C LEU A 129 -14.15 -12.39 6.92
N LEU A 130 -15.20 -12.65 7.67
CA LEU A 130 -16.47 -11.94 7.61
C LEU A 130 -16.55 -10.97 8.79
N ILE A 131 -16.92 -9.72 8.55
CA ILE A 131 -17.15 -8.70 9.57
C ILE A 131 -18.58 -8.19 9.42
N GLY A 132 -19.35 -8.32 10.48
CA GLY A 132 -20.78 -8.01 10.52
C GLY A 132 -21.09 -6.70 11.25
N ALA A 133 -22.17 -6.72 12.04
CA ALA A 133 -22.66 -5.57 12.80
C ALA A 133 -21.77 -5.23 14.00
N ALA A 134 -21.94 -4.02 14.55
CA ALA A 134 -21.36 -3.67 15.82
C ALA A 134 -22.09 -4.41 16.97
N SER A 135 -21.34 -4.89 17.95
CA SER A 135 -21.90 -5.38 19.19
C SER A 135 -22.38 -4.22 20.06
N PRO A 136 -23.24 -4.47 21.07
CA PRO A 136 -23.68 -3.42 22.01
C PRO A 136 -22.52 -2.73 22.74
N GLU A 137 -21.38 -3.40 22.88
CA GLU A 137 -20.20 -2.90 23.57
C GLU A 137 -19.21 -2.15 22.64
N GLY A 138 -19.51 -2.07 21.33
CA GLY A 138 -18.74 -1.34 20.35
C GLY A 138 -17.86 -2.17 19.40
N PRO A 139 -17.19 -3.26 19.83
CA PRO A 139 -16.47 -4.15 18.93
C PRO A 139 -17.38 -4.75 17.83
N LEU A 140 -16.81 -5.12 16.68
CA LEU A 140 -17.58 -5.69 15.57
C LEU A 140 -17.65 -7.22 15.68
N TYR A 141 -18.82 -7.80 15.39
CA TYR A 141 -18.93 -9.23 15.21
C TYR A 141 -18.14 -9.69 13.98
N ALA A 142 -17.42 -10.77 14.13
CA ALA A 142 -16.63 -11.33 13.06
C ALA A 142 -16.61 -12.88 13.10
N LYS A 143 -16.28 -13.46 11.95
CA LYS A 143 -16.17 -14.91 11.78
C LYS A 143 -15.11 -15.25 10.74
N ASP A 144 -14.23 -16.18 11.07
CA ASP A 144 -13.48 -16.95 10.09
C ASP A 144 -14.44 -17.95 9.44
N ALA A 145 -14.60 -17.89 8.12
CA ALA A 145 -15.56 -18.73 7.41
C ALA A 145 -15.28 -20.24 7.60
N SER A 146 -14.03 -20.63 7.88
CA SER A 146 -13.62 -22.03 8.12
C SER A 146 -13.94 -22.53 9.53
N ARG A 147 -14.32 -21.66 10.48
CA ARG A 147 -14.57 -22.01 11.88
C ARG A 147 -16.04 -21.79 12.25
N PRO A 148 -16.67 -22.62 13.13
CA PRO A 148 -18.07 -22.44 13.52
C PRO A 148 -18.31 -21.23 14.42
N MET A 149 -17.30 -20.76 15.14
CA MET A 149 -17.42 -19.73 16.16
C MET A 149 -17.65 -18.32 15.57
N VAL A 150 -18.37 -17.50 16.33
CA VAL A 150 -18.48 -16.05 16.17
C VAL A 150 -17.73 -15.39 17.31
N PHE A 151 -16.96 -14.39 16.99
CA PHE A 151 -16.14 -13.61 17.92
C PHE A 151 -16.29 -12.11 17.63
N THR A 152 -15.72 -11.26 18.48
CA THR A 152 -15.62 -9.83 18.21
C THR A 152 -14.20 -9.42 17.90
N VAL A 153 -14.07 -8.37 17.07
CA VAL A 153 -12.80 -7.72 16.69
C VAL A 153 -12.89 -6.22 16.97
N ASP A 154 -11.73 -5.57 17.02
CA ASP A 154 -11.66 -4.13 17.18
C ASP A 154 -12.33 -3.41 16.00
N ALA A 155 -13.14 -2.38 16.30
CA ALA A 155 -13.85 -1.62 15.26
C ALA A 155 -12.92 -0.89 14.29
N THR A 156 -11.72 -0.51 14.74
CA THR A 156 -10.71 0.16 13.91
C THR A 156 -10.23 -0.70 12.73
N LEU A 157 -10.38 -2.03 12.82
CA LEU A 157 -10.09 -2.92 11.69
C LEU A 157 -10.96 -2.59 10.47
N ALA A 158 -12.24 -2.24 10.69
CA ALA A 158 -13.14 -1.90 9.59
C ALA A 158 -12.75 -0.60 8.88
N ASP A 159 -12.18 0.38 9.59
CA ASP A 159 -11.75 1.64 9.00
C ASP A 159 -10.59 1.41 8.01
N ASP A 160 -9.64 0.57 8.39
CA ASP A 160 -8.51 0.20 7.51
C ASP A 160 -8.98 -0.56 6.26
N LEU A 161 -10.10 -1.30 6.34
CA LEU A 161 -10.66 -2.11 5.25
C LEU A 161 -11.61 -1.33 4.33
N ARG A 162 -12.02 -0.10 4.69
CA ARG A 162 -12.90 0.75 3.87
C ARG A 162 -12.15 1.72 2.96
N LYS A 163 -10.87 1.54 2.79
CA LYS A 163 -10.05 2.34 1.87
C LYS A 163 -10.52 2.20 0.43
N THR A 164 -10.42 3.29 -0.32
CA THR A 164 -10.80 3.34 -1.73
C THR A 164 -9.67 2.84 -2.64
N PRO A 165 -9.94 2.46 -3.89
CA PRO A 165 -8.89 2.09 -4.85
C PRO A 165 -7.80 3.16 -5.02
N ALA A 166 -8.15 4.44 -4.89
CA ALA A 166 -7.21 5.55 -4.99
C ALA A 166 -6.18 5.57 -3.86
N ASP A 167 -6.54 5.09 -2.66
CA ASP A 167 -5.65 5.02 -1.50
C ASP A 167 -4.53 3.98 -1.67
N PHE A 168 -4.70 3.07 -2.62
CA PHE A 168 -3.72 2.02 -2.92
C PHE A 168 -2.90 2.29 -4.19
N ARG A 169 -3.10 3.43 -4.86
CA ARG A 169 -2.27 3.81 -6.01
C ARG A 169 -0.99 4.48 -5.54
N PRO A 170 0.19 4.12 -6.10
CA PRO A 170 1.42 4.82 -5.81
C PRO A 170 1.29 6.28 -6.21
N ARG A 171 1.64 7.19 -5.31
CA ARG A 171 1.67 8.61 -5.65
C ARG A 171 2.87 9.00 -6.50
N ASP A 172 3.95 8.23 -6.48
CA ASP A 172 5.11 8.43 -7.34
C ASP A 172 4.73 8.16 -8.79
N LEU A 173 4.88 9.16 -9.66
CA LEU A 173 4.55 9.05 -11.08
C LEU A 173 5.54 8.14 -11.81
N PHE A 174 6.79 8.08 -11.34
CA PHE A 174 7.87 7.32 -11.92
C PHE A 174 8.46 6.30 -10.93
N GLU A 175 8.94 5.19 -11.46
CA GLU A 175 9.73 4.21 -10.73
C GLU A 175 11.23 4.43 -10.91
N PHE A 176 11.66 5.01 -12.04
CA PHE A 176 13.07 5.32 -12.26
C PHE A 176 13.56 6.39 -11.28
N ARG A 177 14.87 6.37 -11.02
CA ARG A 177 15.62 7.44 -10.34
C ARG A 177 16.85 7.76 -11.18
N SER A 178 17.45 8.92 -11.01
CA SER A 178 18.62 9.35 -11.77
C SER A 178 19.78 8.33 -11.74
N PHE A 179 19.89 7.55 -10.66
CA PHE A 179 20.92 6.53 -10.52
C PHE A 179 20.55 5.17 -11.14
N THR A 180 19.25 4.82 -11.28
CA THR A 180 18.80 3.56 -11.92
C THR A 180 18.55 3.70 -13.42
N ALA A 181 18.30 4.92 -13.90
CA ALA A 181 18.08 5.18 -15.32
C ALA A 181 19.37 5.10 -16.13
N GLN A 182 19.27 4.61 -17.38
CA GLN A 182 20.33 4.59 -18.39
C GLN A 182 20.06 5.59 -19.50
N ARG A 183 18.78 5.77 -19.86
CA ARG A 183 18.35 6.67 -20.91
C ARG A 183 17.04 7.34 -20.51
N VAL A 184 16.95 8.65 -20.73
CA VAL A 184 15.72 9.41 -20.53
C VAL A 184 15.51 10.33 -21.73
N GLU A 185 14.31 10.26 -22.30
CA GLU A 185 13.85 11.14 -23.39
C GLU A 185 12.84 12.12 -22.80
N VAL A 186 13.05 13.40 -23.03
CA VAL A 186 12.16 14.46 -22.60
C VAL A 186 11.68 15.22 -23.84
N THR A 187 10.37 15.14 -24.12
CA THR A 187 9.76 15.80 -25.27
C THR A 187 8.89 16.97 -24.81
N ARG A 188 9.16 18.15 -25.36
CA ARG A 188 8.39 19.38 -25.12
C ARG A 188 8.26 20.14 -26.44
N ASP A 189 7.04 20.59 -26.75
CA ASP A 189 6.73 21.40 -27.95
C ASP A 189 7.24 20.74 -29.26
N GLY A 190 7.16 19.42 -29.34
CA GLY A 190 7.64 18.61 -30.49
C GLY A 190 9.16 18.39 -30.55
N ALA A 191 9.95 19.02 -29.70
CA ALA A 191 11.39 18.81 -29.59
C ALA A 191 11.71 17.76 -28.52
N THR A 192 12.57 16.79 -28.84
CA THR A 192 13.00 15.73 -27.92
C THR A 192 14.46 15.95 -27.51
N THR A 193 14.69 15.96 -26.21
CA THR A 193 16.03 15.93 -25.61
C THR A 193 16.29 14.51 -25.12
N VAL A 194 17.41 13.91 -25.54
CA VAL A 194 17.82 12.57 -25.13
C VAL A 194 19.03 12.68 -24.19
N LEU A 195 18.88 12.12 -23.02
CA LEU A 195 19.90 12.03 -21.98
C LEU A 195 20.29 10.58 -21.79
N GLU A 196 21.57 10.27 -21.86
CA GLU A 196 22.08 8.89 -21.74
C GLU A 196 23.28 8.83 -20.81
N LYS A 197 23.37 7.76 -20.01
CA LYS A 197 24.62 7.40 -19.34
C LYS A 197 25.58 6.80 -20.34
N LYS A 198 26.78 7.33 -20.40
CA LYS A 198 27.87 6.78 -21.21
C LYS A 198 29.09 6.53 -20.34
N LYS A 199 29.71 5.40 -20.57
CA LYS A 199 31.00 5.08 -19.95
C LYS A 199 32.10 5.86 -20.70
N GLY A 200 32.95 6.57 -19.95
CA GLY A 200 34.12 7.22 -20.51
C GLY A 200 35.15 6.23 -21.06
N ASP A 201 36.21 6.74 -21.67
CA ASP A 201 37.31 5.92 -22.20
C ASP A 201 38.26 5.47 -21.07
N GLY A 202 38.61 4.17 -21.03
CA GLY A 202 39.54 3.58 -20.09
C GLY A 202 38.96 2.50 -19.16
N GLU A 203 39.82 1.68 -18.56
CA GLU A 203 39.41 0.54 -17.72
C GLU A 203 38.69 0.94 -16.41
N GLN A 204 38.96 2.15 -15.90
CA GLN A 204 38.35 2.70 -14.67
C GLN A 204 37.34 3.82 -14.97
N ALA A 205 36.86 3.92 -16.21
CA ALA A 205 35.93 4.98 -16.60
C ALA A 205 34.58 4.85 -15.89
N VAL A 206 34.14 5.94 -15.28
CA VAL A 206 32.84 6.07 -14.62
C VAL A 206 31.79 6.39 -15.67
N GLU A 207 30.57 5.87 -15.47
CA GLU A 207 29.41 6.28 -16.27
C GLU A 207 28.97 7.67 -15.87
N THR A 208 28.83 8.56 -16.86
CA THR A 208 28.35 9.94 -16.68
C THR A 208 27.15 10.22 -17.57
N TRP A 209 26.29 11.12 -17.12
CA TRP A 209 25.16 11.57 -17.92
C TRP A 209 25.60 12.57 -19.00
N MET A 210 25.13 12.35 -20.20
CA MET A 210 25.39 13.23 -21.35
C MET A 210 24.10 13.51 -22.12
N GLN A 211 23.97 14.70 -22.70
CA GLN A 211 22.94 15.01 -23.68
C GLN A 211 23.39 14.54 -25.05
N THR A 212 22.69 13.59 -25.65
CA THR A 212 23.05 12.97 -26.92
C THR A 212 22.20 13.48 -28.08
N GLN A 213 20.98 14.03 -27.79
CA GLN A 213 20.13 14.63 -28.83
C GLN A 213 19.34 15.80 -28.24
N PRO A 214 19.38 17.01 -28.88
CA PRO A 214 20.51 17.37 -29.78
C PRO A 214 21.82 17.26 -28.99
N ALA A 215 22.89 16.87 -29.67
CA ALA A 215 24.19 16.75 -29.02
C ALA A 215 24.66 18.13 -28.53
N ALA A 216 24.92 18.21 -27.19
CA ALA A 216 25.35 19.44 -26.54
C ALA A 216 26.24 19.11 -25.32
N GLU A 217 27.22 19.98 -25.09
CA GLU A 217 27.99 19.92 -23.83
C GLU A 217 27.20 20.54 -22.69
N VAL A 218 26.55 19.70 -21.93
CA VAL A 218 25.77 20.09 -20.74
C VAL A 218 26.44 19.50 -19.53
N GLY A 219 26.63 20.32 -18.49
CA GLY A 219 27.20 19.82 -17.23
C GLY A 219 26.29 18.76 -16.61
N GLU A 220 26.90 17.64 -16.21
CA GLU A 220 26.18 16.48 -15.64
C GLU A 220 25.24 16.85 -14.47
N ALA A 221 25.64 17.79 -13.62
CA ALA A 221 24.82 18.29 -12.51
C ALA A 221 23.44 18.79 -12.97
N LYS A 222 23.37 19.56 -14.07
CA LYS A 222 22.11 20.05 -14.62
C LYS A 222 21.21 18.90 -15.09
N ILE A 223 21.80 17.86 -15.68
CA ILE A 223 21.07 16.66 -16.13
C ILE A 223 20.51 15.94 -14.91
N ILE A 224 21.32 15.72 -13.87
CA ILE A 224 20.90 15.07 -12.63
C ILE A 224 19.77 15.87 -11.95
N ASP A 225 19.84 17.20 -11.93
CA ASP A 225 18.80 18.07 -11.38
C ASP A 225 17.47 17.90 -12.13
N LEU A 226 17.51 17.88 -13.47
CA LEU A 226 16.31 17.61 -14.28
C LEU A 226 15.74 16.22 -13.99
N LEU A 227 16.58 15.18 -14.03
CA LEU A 227 16.14 13.81 -13.78
C LEU A 227 15.58 13.64 -12.36
N SER A 228 16.17 14.29 -11.37
CA SER A 228 15.72 14.24 -9.98
C SER A 228 14.38 14.94 -9.81
N THR A 229 14.21 16.14 -10.38
CA THR A 229 12.92 16.84 -10.29
C THR A 229 11.81 16.09 -11.04
N ALA A 230 12.10 15.53 -12.21
CA ALA A 230 11.13 14.74 -12.96
C ALA A 230 10.73 13.45 -12.22
N SER A 231 11.72 12.66 -11.76
CA SER A 231 11.45 11.36 -11.12
C SER A 231 10.80 11.47 -9.74
N ASN A 232 10.86 12.64 -9.09
CA ASN A 232 10.22 12.91 -7.79
C ASN A 232 8.82 13.52 -7.91
N LEU A 233 8.29 13.70 -9.13
CA LEU A 233 6.92 14.18 -9.30
C LEU A 233 5.91 13.20 -8.72
N ARG A 234 4.92 13.74 -8.01
CA ARG A 234 3.92 12.94 -7.28
C ARG A 234 2.50 13.38 -7.60
N ALA A 235 1.59 12.41 -7.58
CA ALA A 235 0.16 12.65 -7.63
C ALA A 235 -0.34 13.25 -6.31
N ALA A 236 -1.09 14.34 -6.40
CA ALA A 236 -1.91 14.85 -5.29
C ALA A 236 -3.19 14.03 -5.16
N SER A 237 -3.81 13.69 -6.30
CA SER A 237 -5.01 12.84 -6.39
C SER A 237 -5.06 12.12 -7.75
N PHE A 238 -6.05 11.24 -7.90
CA PHE A 238 -6.32 10.53 -9.15
C PHE A 238 -7.72 10.86 -9.66
N VAL A 239 -7.87 10.88 -10.98
CA VAL A 239 -9.15 11.08 -11.68
C VAL A 239 -9.35 9.95 -12.70
N ASP A 240 -10.62 9.61 -12.97
CA ASP A 240 -10.97 8.47 -13.83
C ASP A 240 -10.61 8.71 -15.31
N ALA A 241 -10.57 9.98 -15.73
CA ALA A 241 -10.20 10.37 -17.09
C ALA A 241 -9.48 11.72 -17.09
N LEU A 242 -8.63 11.91 -18.11
CA LEU A 242 -8.03 13.21 -18.38
C LEU A 242 -9.15 14.21 -18.75
N PRO A 243 -9.18 15.41 -18.15
CA PRO A 243 -10.19 16.42 -18.47
C PRO A 243 -10.23 16.79 -19.97
N ALA A 244 -11.42 17.05 -20.48
CA ALA A 244 -11.61 17.50 -21.87
C ALA A 244 -10.86 18.81 -22.11
N GLY A 245 -10.19 18.94 -23.28
CA GLY A 245 -9.42 20.11 -23.64
C GLY A 245 -8.04 20.20 -23.01
N ALA A 246 -7.61 19.19 -22.26
CA ALA A 246 -6.25 19.13 -21.74
C ALA A 246 -5.23 19.04 -22.89
N THR A 247 -4.17 19.86 -22.83
CA THR A 247 -3.11 19.91 -23.83
C THR A 247 -1.82 19.33 -23.29
N PRO A 248 -1.08 18.50 -24.07
CA PRO A 248 0.20 17.97 -23.63
C PRO A 248 1.25 19.09 -23.53
N VAL A 249 2.02 19.08 -22.44
CA VAL A 249 3.08 20.09 -22.20
C VAL A 249 4.47 19.48 -22.04
N LEU A 250 4.55 18.21 -21.64
CA LEU A 250 5.80 17.50 -21.44
C LEU A 250 5.54 15.99 -21.53
N ALA A 251 6.41 15.25 -22.20
CA ALA A 251 6.46 13.80 -22.11
C ALA A 251 7.84 13.36 -21.65
N VAL A 252 7.90 12.41 -20.72
CA VAL A 252 9.14 11.84 -20.20
C VAL A 252 9.06 10.32 -20.38
N LYS A 253 10.05 9.76 -21.08
CA LYS A 253 10.22 8.33 -21.26
C LYS A 253 11.57 7.93 -20.68
N ALA A 254 11.59 6.91 -19.82
CA ALA A 254 12.79 6.45 -19.15
C ALA A 254 13.01 4.95 -19.37
N VAL A 255 14.27 4.58 -19.62
CA VAL A 255 14.78 3.21 -19.65
C VAL A 255 15.70 3.04 -18.45
N PHE A 256 15.49 2.02 -17.63
CA PHE A 256 16.16 1.85 -16.35
C PHE A 256 16.33 0.36 -15.97
N ASP A 257 16.96 0.08 -14.83
CA ASP A 257 17.26 -1.27 -14.34
C ASP A 257 18.05 -2.11 -15.39
N GLY A 258 19.18 -1.58 -15.87
CA GLY A 258 20.00 -2.25 -16.87
C GLY A 258 19.36 -2.33 -18.27
N GLY A 259 18.35 -1.51 -18.57
CA GLY A 259 17.59 -1.54 -19.82
C GLY A 259 16.42 -2.53 -19.83
N ALA A 260 16.18 -3.24 -18.73
CA ALA A 260 15.12 -4.24 -18.63
C ALA A 260 13.72 -3.62 -18.49
N ARG A 261 13.62 -2.36 -18.07
CA ARG A 261 12.36 -1.68 -17.79
C ARG A 261 12.27 -0.35 -18.52
N GLU A 262 11.07 -0.06 -19.00
CA GLU A 262 10.73 1.20 -19.65
C GLU A 262 9.45 1.75 -19.05
N GLU A 263 9.37 3.07 -18.90
CA GLU A 263 8.15 3.77 -18.52
C GLU A 263 8.02 5.11 -19.23
N SER A 264 6.76 5.55 -19.41
CA SER A 264 6.46 6.82 -20.05
C SER A 264 5.31 7.51 -19.33
N VAL A 265 5.48 8.81 -19.08
CA VAL A 265 4.47 9.69 -18.48
C VAL A 265 4.36 10.94 -19.32
N THR A 266 3.13 11.29 -19.71
CA THR A 266 2.83 12.54 -20.40
C THR A 266 2.07 13.48 -19.48
N PHE A 267 2.54 14.72 -19.36
CA PHE A 267 1.96 15.78 -18.57
C PHE A 267 1.08 16.68 -19.44
N TYR A 268 -0.05 17.08 -18.88
CA TYR A 268 -1.07 17.88 -19.56
C TYR A 268 -1.44 19.10 -18.70
N ARG A 269 -1.83 20.19 -19.36
CA ARG A 269 -2.48 21.34 -18.73
C ARG A 269 -3.97 21.37 -19.12
N ALA A 270 -4.84 21.61 -18.10
CA ALA A 270 -6.24 21.88 -18.30
C ALA A 270 -6.63 23.07 -17.41
N GLY A 271 -6.68 24.26 -17.99
CA GLY A 271 -6.73 25.52 -17.23
C GLY A 271 -5.49 25.71 -16.36
N GLU A 272 -5.66 25.91 -15.07
CA GLU A 272 -4.57 26.05 -14.09
C GLU A 272 -4.04 24.71 -13.57
N ASP A 273 -4.77 23.64 -13.81
CA ASP A 273 -4.45 22.32 -13.28
C ASP A 273 -3.46 21.56 -14.18
N THR A 274 -2.61 20.77 -13.54
CA THR A 274 -1.66 19.86 -14.21
C THR A 274 -2.04 18.42 -13.94
N TYR A 275 -2.03 17.62 -15.01
CA TYR A 275 -2.33 16.19 -14.97
C TYR A 275 -1.18 15.39 -15.57
N ALA A 276 -1.01 14.15 -15.11
CA ALA A 276 -0.08 13.20 -15.65
C ALA A 276 -0.80 11.92 -16.04
N VAL A 277 -0.53 11.43 -17.25
CA VAL A 277 -1.01 10.13 -17.74
C VAL A 277 0.20 9.22 -17.90
N ARG A 278 0.24 8.13 -17.15
CA ARG A 278 1.25 7.08 -17.30
C ARG A 278 0.78 6.08 -18.34
N ALA A 279 1.66 5.73 -19.28
CA ALA A 279 1.34 4.73 -20.30
C ALA A 279 0.97 3.38 -19.65
N GLY A 280 -0.16 2.82 -20.07
CA GLY A 280 -0.69 1.56 -19.56
C GLY A 280 -1.53 1.66 -18.27
N ASP A 281 -1.59 2.81 -17.60
CA ASP A 281 -2.47 3.04 -16.45
C ASP A 281 -3.76 3.75 -16.89
N PRO A 282 -4.94 3.38 -16.39
CA PRO A 282 -6.19 4.08 -16.64
C PRO A 282 -6.27 5.39 -15.85
N GLY A 283 -7.02 6.36 -16.41
CA GLY A 283 -7.24 7.66 -15.78
C GLY A 283 -6.03 8.57 -15.84
N ALA A 284 -6.00 9.56 -14.96
CA ALA A 284 -4.89 10.49 -14.83
C ALA A 284 -4.60 10.82 -13.36
N ALA A 285 -3.38 11.22 -13.07
CA ALA A 285 -2.97 11.79 -11.80
C ALA A 285 -3.04 13.31 -11.88
N LYS A 286 -3.64 13.97 -10.90
CA LYS A 286 -3.58 15.42 -10.75
C LYS A 286 -2.38 15.77 -9.88
N LEU A 287 -1.57 16.73 -10.30
CA LEU A 287 -0.42 17.23 -9.55
C LEU A 287 -0.83 18.45 -8.71
N THR A 288 -0.01 18.78 -7.70
CA THR A 288 -0.11 20.07 -7.01
C THR A 288 0.31 21.17 -7.97
N ALA A 289 -0.31 22.35 -7.84
CA ALA A 289 0.06 23.50 -8.66
C ALA A 289 1.55 23.84 -8.49
N GLY A 290 2.26 24.02 -9.60
CA GLY A 290 3.68 24.38 -9.61
C GLY A 290 4.68 23.21 -9.52
N ASP A 291 4.26 21.99 -9.17
CA ASP A 291 5.19 20.84 -9.06
C ASP A 291 5.96 20.57 -10.36
N LEU A 292 5.29 20.70 -11.53
CA LEU A 292 5.92 20.53 -12.83
C LEU A 292 6.88 21.66 -13.22
N ASP A 293 6.69 22.86 -12.67
CA ASP A 293 7.42 24.06 -13.09
C ASP A 293 8.93 23.96 -12.80
N SER A 294 9.31 23.29 -11.72
CA SER A 294 10.74 23.02 -11.43
C SER A 294 11.36 22.12 -12.49
N THR A 295 10.66 21.09 -12.93
CA THR A 295 11.12 20.18 -14.01
C THR A 295 11.25 20.94 -15.33
N LEU A 296 10.27 21.79 -15.68
CA LEU A 296 10.30 22.61 -16.89
C LEU A 296 11.47 23.61 -16.85
N LYS A 297 11.72 24.25 -15.71
CA LYS A 297 12.85 25.16 -15.52
C LYS A 297 14.20 24.45 -15.70
N ASN A 298 14.34 23.26 -15.12
CA ASN A 298 15.58 22.48 -15.27
C ASN A 298 15.79 22.01 -16.71
N LEU A 299 14.71 21.66 -17.44
CA LEU A 299 14.78 21.36 -18.85
C LEU A 299 15.26 22.59 -19.67
N ASP A 300 14.74 23.79 -19.37
CA ASP A 300 15.18 25.01 -20.03
C ASP A 300 16.66 25.36 -19.73
N ALA A 301 17.16 24.98 -18.56
CA ALA A 301 18.55 25.19 -18.16
C ALA A 301 19.56 24.27 -18.90
N LEU A 302 19.10 23.23 -19.61
CA LEU A 302 19.93 22.40 -20.51
C LEU A 302 20.20 23.09 -21.85
N LYS A 303 19.38 24.09 -22.23
CA LYS A 303 19.61 24.85 -23.45
C LYS A 303 20.89 25.67 -23.31
N PRO A 304 21.71 25.77 -24.38
CA PRO A 304 22.94 26.55 -24.37
C PRO A 304 22.70 28.04 -24.14
#